data_64b863aaa64be3ce85fb83b40cf7a11b
#
_entry.id   64b863aaa64be3ce85fb83b40cf7a11b
#
_cell.length_a   1.000
_cell.length_b   1.000
_cell.length_c   1.000
_cell.angle_alpha   90.00
_cell.angle_beta   90.00
_cell.angle_gamma   90.00
#
_symmetry.space_group_name_H-M   'P 1'
#
loop_
_entity.id
_entity.type
_entity.pdbx_description
1 polymer ?
#
loop_
_entity_poly.entity_id
_entity_poly.type
_entity_poly.pdbx_seq_one_letter_code
_entity_poly.pdbx_strand_id
1 'polypeptide(L)'
;MSEQRANEGSKPKLWKWVRIPLIILLGAVLLLNLLWFGWRHIAYSRYDGGMTRTEMSSALFPSYAAKDEDGFDYSVKYPDYLSVTGNLAVGFPGTEENPFTDGLIIWPKLFGGYEYGVMLNSKETDSNGYMFYIDAQGNAIDEEYRPVAERYSDVIAQLLSRAGNRWTLDE
;
A
#
# COMPACT_ATOMS: atom_id res chain seq x y z
N MET A 1 52.45 -25.67 -53.72
CA MET A 1 51.04 -25.27 -53.47
C MET A 1 50.59 -25.92 -52.15
N SER A 2 50.66 -25.18 -51.10
CA SER A 2 50.28 -25.64 -49.72
C SER A 2 48.92 -25.00 -49.36
N GLU A 3 47.91 -25.84 -49.29
CA GLU A 3 46.57 -25.46 -48.85
C GLU A 3 46.58 -25.10 -47.37
N GLN A 4 46.34 -23.85 -47.10
CA GLN A 4 45.96 -23.39 -45.73
C GLN A 4 44.50 -23.82 -45.44
N ARG A 5 44.33 -24.92 -44.73
CA ARG A 5 43.04 -25.24 -44.07
C ARG A 5 42.78 -24.21 -43.00
N ALA A 6 41.81 -23.34 -43.25
CA ALA A 6 41.23 -22.44 -42.27
C ALA A 6 40.67 -23.28 -41.12
N ASN A 7 41.23 -23.08 -39.94
CA ASN A 7 40.74 -23.64 -38.66
C ASN A 7 39.45 -22.95 -38.32
N GLU A 8 38.29 -23.51 -38.67
CA GLU A 8 36.97 -23.09 -38.18
C GLU A 8 36.91 -23.40 -36.69
N GLY A 9 37.29 -22.42 -35.90
CA GLY A 9 37.22 -22.48 -34.44
C GLY A 9 35.81 -22.81 -33.99
N SER A 10 35.62 -24.02 -33.49
CA SER A 10 34.40 -24.43 -32.79
C SER A 10 34.10 -23.48 -31.66
N LYS A 11 33.12 -22.61 -31.84
CA LYS A 11 32.63 -21.72 -30.77
C LYS A 11 32.29 -22.57 -29.52
N PRO A 12 32.82 -22.22 -28.35
CA PRO A 12 32.88 -23.14 -27.22
C PRO A 12 31.48 -23.54 -26.76
N LYS A 13 31.28 -24.81 -26.42
CA LYS A 13 30.10 -25.37 -25.79
C LYS A 13 29.70 -24.61 -24.52
N LEU A 14 30.63 -23.85 -23.90
CA LEU A 14 30.44 -22.97 -22.76
C LEU A 14 29.26 -22.00 -22.93
N TRP A 15 29.01 -21.48 -24.14
CA TRP A 15 27.90 -20.55 -24.42
C TRP A 15 26.52 -21.15 -24.16
N LYS A 16 26.32 -22.45 -24.37
CA LYS A 16 25.06 -23.13 -24.10
C LYS A 16 24.83 -23.30 -22.58
N TRP A 17 25.88 -23.58 -21.84
CA TRP A 17 25.81 -23.77 -20.38
C TRP A 17 25.48 -22.48 -19.61
N VAL A 18 25.83 -21.32 -20.19
CA VAL A 18 25.48 -20.01 -19.58
C VAL A 18 24.10 -19.53 -20.05
N ARG A 19 23.75 -19.77 -21.33
CA ARG A 19 22.46 -19.26 -21.85
C ARG A 19 21.23 -19.93 -21.21
N ILE A 20 21.27 -21.24 -21.00
CA ILE A 20 20.12 -21.97 -20.44
C ILE A 20 19.77 -21.49 -19.02
N PRO A 21 20.70 -21.45 -18.06
CA PRO A 21 20.40 -20.92 -16.73
C PRO A 21 20.00 -19.44 -16.75
N LEU A 22 20.56 -18.64 -17.64
CA LEU A 22 20.15 -17.22 -17.79
C LEU A 22 18.71 -17.09 -18.29
N ILE A 23 18.31 -17.90 -19.27
CA ILE A 23 16.91 -17.90 -19.76
C ILE A 23 15.94 -18.37 -18.65
N ILE A 24 16.33 -19.40 -17.90
CA ILE A 24 15.54 -19.90 -16.77
C ILE A 24 15.39 -18.80 -15.71
N LEU A 25 16.49 -18.13 -15.36
CA LEU A 25 16.48 -17.04 -14.39
C LEU A 25 15.58 -15.88 -14.84
N LEU A 26 15.71 -15.44 -16.10
CA LEU A 26 14.86 -14.39 -16.65
C LEU A 26 13.39 -14.81 -16.67
N GLY A 27 13.11 -16.06 -17.03
CA GLY A 27 11.75 -16.61 -16.99
C GLY A 27 11.17 -16.64 -15.58
N ALA A 28 11.97 -17.03 -14.59
CA ALA A 28 11.55 -17.03 -13.17
C ALA A 28 11.28 -15.60 -12.67
N VAL A 29 12.15 -14.64 -13.00
CA VAL A 29 11.94 -13.21 -12.64
C VAL A 29 10.67 -12.66 -13.27
N LEU A 30 10.42 -12.94 -14.55
CA LEU A 30 9.19 -12.51 -15.22
C LEU A 30 7.94 -13.13 -14.56
N LEU A 31 7.98 -14.43 -14.29
CA LEU A 31 6.87 -15.13 -13.63
C LEU A 31 6.58 -14.57 -12.26
N LEU A 32 7.60 -14.34 -11.43
CA LEU A 32 7.44 -13.73 -10.10
C LEU A 32 6.82 -12.34 -10.20
N ASN A 33 7.25 -11.53 -11.16
CA ASN A 33 6.65 -10.21 -11.38
C ASN A 33 5.17 -10.32 -11.79
N LEU A 34 4.83 -11.20 -12.73
CA LEU A 34 3.44 -11.41 -13.15
C LEU A 34 2.55 -11.86 -11.98
N LEU A 35 3.03 -12.80 -11.17
CA LEU A 35 2.32 -13.27 -9.99
C LEU A 35 2.14 -12.14 -8.96
N TRP A 36 3.19 -11.36 -8.71
CA TRP A 36 3.12 -10.25 -7.76
C TRP A 36 2.19 -9.13 -8.23
N PHE A 37 2.27 -8.70 -9.50
CA PHE A 37 1.38 -7.69 -10.07
C PHE A 37 -0.08 -8.16 -10.10
N GLY A 38 -0.31 -9.43 -10.45
CA GLY A 38 -1.63 -10.04 -10.45
C GLY A 38 -2.24 -10.08 -9.04
N TRP A 39 -1.48 -10.60 -8.07
CA TRP A 39 -1.90 -10.62 -6.68
C TRP A 39 -2.22 -9.22 -6.14
N ARG A 40 -1.32 -8.27 -6.33
CA ARG A 40 -1.50 -6.89 -5.90
C ARG A 40 -2.80 -6.28 -6.45
N HIS A 41 -3.04 -6.47 -7.74
CA HIS A 41 -4.26 -5.98 -8.37
C HIS A 41 -5.51 -6.63 -7.78
N ILE A 42 -5.55 -7.96 -7.68
CA ILE A 42 -6.69 -8.69 -7.13
C ILE A 42 -6.95 -8.28 -5.67
N ALA A 43 -5.90 -8.16 -4.85
CA ALA A 43 -6.03 -7.85 -3.43
C ALA A 43 -6.54 -6.42 -3.16
N TYR A 44 -6.18 -5.44 -4.01
CA TYR A 44 -6.44 -4.02 -3.74
C TYR A 44 -7.50 -3.38 -4.63
N SER A 45 -7.82 -3.92 -5.83
CA SER A 45 -8.81 -3.34 -6.75
C SER A 45 -10.24 -3.28 -6.18
N ARG A 46 -10.52 -4.03 -5.14
CA ARG A 46 -11.83 -3.96 -4.43
C ARG A 46 -11.98 -2.68 -3.61
N TYR A 47 -10.89 -1.99 -3.28
CA TYR A 47 -10.92 -0.79 -2.45
C TYR A 47 -10.92 0.52 -3.24
N ASP A 48 -10.44 0.54 -4.49
CA ASP A 48 -10.31 1.77 -5.29
C ASP A 48 -11.56 2.12 -6.12
N GLY A 49 -12.65 1.36 -5.97
CA GLY A 49 -13.89 1.58 -6.70
C GLY A 49 -14.40 3.02 -6.60
N GLY A 50 -14.57 3.69 -7.75
CA GLY A 50 -15.03 5.08 -7.83
C GLY A 50 -13.99 6.13 -7.40
N MET A 51 -12.72 5.76 -7.24
CA MET A 51 -11.65 6.69 -6.95
C MET A 51 -10.89 7.11 -8.21
N THR A 52 -10.30 8.30 -8.17
CA THR A 52 -9.42 8.80 -9.22
C THR A 52 -7.96 8.53 -8.88
N ARG A 53 -7.17 8.23 -9.90
CA ARG A 53 -5.74 8.04 -9.74
C ARG A 53 -5.07 9.36 -9.35
N THR A 54 -4.20 9.34 -8.34
CA THR A 54 -3.49 10.55 -7.91
C THR A 54 -2.38 10.94 -8.89
N GLU A 55 -1.98 12.22 -8.91
CA GLU A 55 -0.92 12.72 -9.80
C GLU A 55 0.43 12.02 -9.59
N MET A 56 0.76 11.67 -8.35
CA MET A 56 2.00 10.96 -8.01
C MET A 56 1.93 9.45 -8.24
N SER A 57 0.77 8.94 -8.68
CA SER A 57 0.57 7.51 -8.92
C SER A 57 1.35 7.03 -10.14
N SER A 58 2.01 5.90 -10.02
CA SER A 58 2.70 5.22 -11.13
C SER A 58 2.32 3.74 -11.19
N ALA A 59 2.80 3.01 -12.19
CA ALA A 59 2.59 1.57 -12.27
C ALA A 59 3.26 0.81 -11.11
N LEU A 60 4.38 1.34 -10.60
CA LEU A 60 5.10 0.76 -9.46
C LEU A 60 4.52 1.20 -8.11
N PHE A 61 3.95 2.40 -8.04
CA PHE A 61 3.39 3.03 -6.84
C PHE A 61 1.96 3.52 -7.11
N PRO A 62 0.97 2.62 -7.30
CA PRO A 62 -0.39 3.06 -7.60
C PRO A 62 -1.05 3.63 -6.34
N SER A 63 -1.65 4.81 -6.50
CA SER A 63 -2.45 5.44 -5.46
C SER A 63 -3.68 6.11 -6.06
N TYR A 64 -4.76 6.05 -5.32
CA TYR A 64 -6.08 6.54 -5.71
C TYR A 64 -6.65 7.38 -4.57
N ALA A 65 -7.46 8.36 -4.92
CA ALA A 65 -8.12 9.22 -3.96
C ALA A 65 -9.55 9.56 -4.39
N ALA A 66 -10.38 9.85 -3.42
CA ALA A 66 -11.74 10.36 -3.60
C ALA A 66 -12.10 11.28 -2.44
N LYS A 67 -13.05 12.18 -2.67
CA LYS A 67 -13.76 12.92 -1.63
C LYS A 67 -15.22 12.50 -1.64
N ASP A 68 -15.83 12.42 -0.47
CA ASP A 68 -17.27 12.26 -0.37
C ASP A 68 -18.00 13.63 -0.32
N GLU A 69 -19.33 13.58 -0.26
CA GLU A 69 -20.18 14.77 -0.23
C GLU A 69 -19.99 15.61 1.04
N ASP A 70 -19.58 14.98 2.14
CA ASP A 70 -19.27 15.63 3.42
C ASP A 70 -17.83 16.18 3.47
N GLY A 71 -17.06 15.96 2.39
CA GLY A 71 -15.69 16.46 2.23
C GLY A 71 -14.61 15.58 2.84
N PHE A 72 -14.94 14.37 3.35
CA PHE A 72 -13.94 13.43 3.84
C PHE A 72 -13.04 12.95 2.70
N ASP A 73 -11.74 12.91 2.97
CA ASP A 73 -10.73 12.43 2.05
C ASP A 73 -10.51 10.92 2.23
N TYR A 74 -10.62 10.18 1.14
CA TYR A 74 -10.33 8.75 1.10
C TYR A 74 -9.14 8.50 0.19
N SER A 75 -8.26 7.62 0.58
CA SER A 75 -7.16 7.18 -0.28
C SER A 75 -6.89 5.69 -0.17
N VAL A 76 -6.43 5.13 -1.29
CA VAL A 76 -5.98 3.75 -1.40
C VAL A 76 -4.59 3.77 -2.02
N LYS A 77 -3.61 3.33 -1.27
CA LYS A 77 -2.26 3.10 -1.77
C LYS A 77 -2.03 1.60 -1.88
N TYR A 78 -1.78 1.14 -3.10
CA TYR A 78 -1.39 -0.25 -3.34
C TYR A 78 0.01 -0.52 -2.77
N PRO A 79 0.35 -1.79 -2.50
CA PRO A 79 1.72 -2.14 -2.14
C PRO A 79 2.73 -1.60 -3.14
N ASP A 80 3.80 -1.00 -2.65
CA ASP A 80 4.94 -0.61 -3.46
C ASP A 80 5.59 -1.85 -4.09
N TYR A 81 6.39 -1.67 -5.14
CA TYR A 81 7.02 -2.79 -5.84
C TYR A 81 7.76 -3.72 -4.88
N LEU A 82 7.44 -5.02 -4.94
CA LEU A 82 7.92 -6.09 -4.06
C LEU A 82 7.52 -5.96 -2.57
N SER A 83 6.67 -4.98 -2.21
CA SER A 83 6.02 -4.93 -0.90
C SER A 83 4.73 -5.77 -0.93
N VAL A 84 4.29 -6.23 0.22
CA VAL A 84 3.01 -6.93 0.40
C VAL A 84 1.99 -6.09 1.16
N THR A 85 2.37 -4.87 1.57
CA THR A 85 1.52 -4.00 2.39
C THR A 85 1.27 -2.68 1.65
N GLY A 86 0.01 -2.40 1.35
CA GLY A 86 -0.50 -1.08 1.00
C GLY A 86 -1.33 -0.53 2.17
N ASN A 87 -2.01 0.57 1.96
CA ASN A 87 -2.92 1.11 2.96
C ASN A 87 -4.18 1.72 2.34
N LEU A 88 -5.20 1.80 3.18
CA LEU A 88 -6.40 2.59 2.98
C LEU A 88 -6.35 3.72 4.01
N ALA A 89 -6.83 4.89 3.66
CA ALA A 89 -6.93 5.96 4.64
C ALA A 89 -8.21 6.76 4.44
N VAL A 90 -8.77 7.22 5.56
CA VAL A 90 -9.84 8.19 5.62
C VAL A 90 -9.43 9.32 6.53
N GLY A 91 -9.65 10.56 6.11
CA GLY A 91 -9.32 11.76 6.87
C GLY A 91 -10.47 12.75 6.88
N PHE A 92 -10.52 13.57 7.91
CA PHE A 92 -11.43 14.71 7.95
C PHE A 92 -11.07 15.71 6.85
N PRO A 93 -12.04 16.55 6.44
CA PRO A 93 -11.77 17.62 5.50
C PRO A 93 -10.64 18.54 5.98
N GLY A 94 -9.58 18.63 5.18
CA GLY A 94 -8.52 19.60 5.40
C GLY A 94 -8.95 20.99 4.96
N THR A 95 -8.37 22.04 5.56
CA THR A 95 -8.46 23.42 5.13
C THR A 95 -7.14 23.87 4.53
N GLU A 96 -7.14 24.98 3.78
CA GLU A 96 -5.88 25.57 3.27
C GLU A 96 -4.90 25.93 4.40
N GLU A 97 -5.42 26.31 5.57
CA GLU A 97 -4.63 26.66 6.74
C GLU A 97 -4.14 25.43 7.54
N ASN A 98 -4.90 24.31 7.45
CA ASN A 98 -4.57 23.05 8.12
C ASN A 98 -4.88 21.88 7.19
N PRO A 99 -3.97 21.54 6.27
CA PRO A 99 -4.15 20.41 5.35
C PRO A 99 -3.99 19.04 6.03
N PHE A 100 -3.35 19.01 7.22
CA PHE A 100 -3.15 17.77 7.99
C PHE A 100 -4.24 17.66 9.06
N THR A 101 -5.20 16.80 8.82
CA THR A 101 -6.35 16.57 9.70
C THR A 101 -6.24 15.23 10.39
N ASP A 102 -7.15 15.01 11.34
CA ASP A 102 -7.30 13.70 11.96
C ASP A 102 -7.67 12.66 10.90
N GLY A 103 -7.08 11.47 11.00
CA GLY A 103 -7.27 10.42 10.02
C GLY A 103 -7.07 9.02 10.59
N LEU A 104 -7.65 8.05 9.89
CA LEU A 104 -7.50 6.63 10.14
C LEU A 104 -6.76 6.00 8.96
N ILE A 105 -5.75 5.23 9.27
CA ILE A 105 -5.00 4.43 8.30
C ILE A 105 -5.29 2.96 8.60
N ILE A 106 -5.56 2.19 7.54
CA ILE A 106 -5.91 0.78 7.62
C ILE A 106 -4.93 0.00 6.74
N TRP A 107 -4.26 -1.00 7.31
CA TRP A 107 -3.37 -1.87 6.58
C TRP A 107 -3.99 -3.26 6.45
N PRO A 108 -4.46 -3.63 5.21
CA PRO A 108 -4.88 -5.00 4.95
C PRO A 108 -3.72 -5.97 5.14
N LYS A 109 -3.94 -7.06 5.89
CA LYS A 109 -2.94 -8.10 6.11
C LYS A 109 -2.96 -9.12 4.97
N LEU A 110 -1.81 -9.73 4.69
CA LEU A 110 -1.66 -10.71 3.62
C LEU A 110 -2.57 -11.94 3.79
N PHE A 111 -2.79 -12.37 5.03
CA PHE A 111 -3.57 -13.56 5.37
C PHE A 111 -4.96 -13.24 5.95
N GLY A 112 -5.47 -12.03 5.68
CA GLY A 112 -6.78 -11.57 6.16
C GLY A 112 -6.69 -10.74 7.43
N GLY A 113 -7.77 -9.97 7.70
CA GLY A 113 -7.84 -8.99 8.78
C GLY A 113 -7.11 -7.70 8.45
N TYR A 114 -7.14 -6.78 9.42
CA TYR A 114 -6.62 -5.42 9.27
C TYR A 114 -5.83 -5.00 10.50
N GLU A 115 -4.92 -4.07 10.29
CA GLU A 115 -4.35 -3.22 11.35
C GLU A 115 -4.87 -1.81 11.16
N TYR A 116 -5.12 -1.14 12.28
CA TYR A 116 -5.65 0.22 12.29
C TYR A 116 -4.68 1.15 13.01
N GLY A 117 -4.42 2.30 12.43
CA GLY A 117 -3.66 3.36 13.05
C GLY A 117 -4.41 4.67 12.94
N VAL A 118 -4.43 5.43 14.02
CA VAL A 118 -5.04 6.75 14.07
C VAL A 118 -3.95 7.80 14.11
N MET A 119 -4.14 8.86 13.31
CA MET A 119 -3.34 10.06 13.33
C MET A 119 -4.25 11.21 13.78
N LEU A 120 -3.93 11.80 14.94
CA LEU A 120 -4.68 12.92 15.52
C LEU A 120 -3.79 14.16 15.50
N ASN A 121 -4.19 15.17 14.73
CA ASN A 121 -3.53 16.47 14.63
C ASN A 121 -4.27 17.52 15.47
N SER A 122 -4.35 17.31 16.78
CA SER A 122 -5.01 18.27 17.65
C SER A 122 -4.18 19.56 17.74
N LYS A 123 -4.87 20.69 17.69
CA LYS A 123 -4.24 22.00 17.93
C LYS A 123 -3.73 22.16 19.39
N GLU A 124 -4.07 21.23 20.25
CA GLU A 124 -3.71 21.19 21.68
C GLU A 124 -2.40 20.43 21.92
N THR A 125 -1.85 19.74 20.89
CA THR A 125 -0.58 19.04 20.99
C THR A 125 0.54 19.86 20.39
N ASP A 126 1.61 20.03 21.15
CA ASP A 126 2.85 20.64 20.66
C ASP A 126 3.33 19.92 19.39
N SER A 127 3.10 20.53 18.25
CA SER A 127 3.73 20.39 16.95
C SER A 127 3.64 19.09 16.15
N ASN A 128 3.42 17.89 16.69
CA ASN A 128 3.55 16.64 15.89
C ASN A 128 2.32 15.71 15.85
N GLY A 129 1.25 16.03 16.58
CA GLY A 129 0.08 15.15 16.65
C GLY A 129 0.37 13.81 17.35
N TYR A 130 -0.63 12.97 17.46
CA TYR A 130 -0.49 11.59 17.94
C TYR A 130 -0.64 10.63 16.78
N MET A 131 0.19 9.59 16.74
CA MET A 131 0.01 8.44 15.86
C MET A 131 0.17 7.17 16.70
N PHE A 132 -0.90 6.35 16.77
CA PHE A 132 -0.89 5.12 17.53
C PHE A 132 -1.83 4.07 16.91
N TYR A 133 -1.62 2.82 17.28
CA TYR A 133 -2.44 1.71 16.81
C TYR A 133 -3.67 1.52 17.70
N ILE A 134 -4.79 1.15 17.04
CA ILE A 134 -6.06 0.85 17.69
C ILE A 134 -6.58 -0.52 17.25
N ASP A 135 -7.49 -1.09 18.03
CA ASP A 135 -8.28 -2.23 17.61
C ASP A 135 -9.47 -1.82 16.72
N ALA A 136 -10.23 -2.79 16.21
CA ALA A 136 -11.41 -2.53 15.38
C ALA A 136 -12.54 -1.80 16.13
N GLN A 137 -12.49 -1.75 17.45
CA GLN A 137 -13.44 -1.05 18.33
C GLN A 137 -12.98 0.37 18.65
N GLY A 138 -11.77 0.76 18.25
CA GLY A 138 -11.22 2.10 18.48
C GLY A 138 -10.43 2.24 19.78
N ASN A 139 -10.17 1.16 20.50
CA ASN A 139 -9.34 1.20 21.71
C ASN A 139 -7.86 1.22 21.35
N ALA A 140 -7.06 2.03 22.04
CA ALA A 140 -5.61 2.00 21.84
C ALA A 140 -5.02 0.64 22.24
N ILE A 141 -4.14 0.10 21.38
CA ILE A 141 -3.42 -1.15 21.65
C ILE A 141 -2.40 -0.93 22.77
N ASP A 142 -1.66 0.17 22.69
CA ASP A 142 -0.67 0.54 23.69
C ASP A 142 -1.32 1.30 24.84
N GLU A 143 -1.04 0.91 26.08
CA GLU A 143 -1.63 1.51 27.29
C GLU A 143 -1.32 3.00 27.45
N GLU A 144 -0.17 3.42 26.93
CA GLU A 144 0.26 4.82 26.95
C GLU A 144 -0.74 5.75 26.24
N TYR A 145 -1.33 5.27 25.12
CA TYR A 145 -2.28 6.06 24.31
C TYR A 145 -3.74 5.89 24.71
N ARG A 146 -4.06 5.04 25.70
CA ARG A 146 -5.44 4.81 26.14
C ARG A 146 -6.15 6.12 26.56
N PRO A 147 -5.55 7.03 27.37
CA PRO A 147 -6.20 8.28 27.72
C PRO A 147 -6.45 9.21 26.52
N VAL A 148 -5.58 9.13 25.50
CA VAL A 148 -5.74 9.88 24.24
C VAL A 148 -6.89 9.31 23.44
N ALA A 149 -6.94 7.98 23.26
CA ALA A 149 -8.02 7.31 22.54
C ALA A 149 -9.39 7.55 23.19
N GLU A 150 -9.49 7.52 24.53
CA GLU A 150 -10.71 7.84 25.26
C GLU A 150 -11.14 9.29 25.02
N ARG A 151 -10.21 10.26 25.06
CA ARG A 151 -10.49 11.68 24.79
C ARG A 151 -11.03 11.92 23.39
N TYR A 152 -10.53 11.20 22.39
CA TYR A 152 -10.89 11.36 20.98
C TYR A 152 -11.78 10.22 20.46
N SER A 153 -12.47 9.52 21.35
CA SER A 153 -13.30 8.36 21.02
C SER A 153 -14.37 8.65 19.97
N ASP A 154 -15.00 9.82 20.01
CA ASP A 154 -16.02 10.21 19.01
C ASP A 154 -15.40 10.41 17.61
N VAL A 155 -14.21 11.03 17.55
CA VAL A 155 -13.45 11.23 16.30
C VAL A 155 -13.05 9.87 15.70
N ILE A 156 -12.52 8.99 16.55
CA ILE A 156 -12.08 7.64 16.15
C ILE A 156 -13.29 6.83 15.66
N ALA A 157 -14.40 6.84 16.39
CA ALA A 157 -15.63 6.15 16.01
C ALA A 157 -16.19 6.65 14.68
N GLN A 158 -16.16 7.97 14.44
CA GLN A 158 -16.58 8.54 13.17
C GLN A 158 -15.69 8.08 12.01
N LEU A 159 -14.36 8.08 12.17
CA LEU A 159 -13.41 7.61 11.14
C LEU A 159 -13.60 6.12 10.85
N LEU A 160 -13.77 5.28 11.87
CA LEU A 160 -14.05 3.85 11.72
C LEU A 160 -15.38 3.61 10.99
N SER A 161 -16.43 4.34 11.34
CA SER A 161 -17.72 4.28 10.67
C SER A 161 -17.62 4.68 9.19
N ARG A 162 -16.90 5.76 8.88
CA ARG A 162 -16.67 6.20 7.50
C ARG A 162 -15.90 5.16 6.69
N ALA A 163 -14.86 4.57 7.27
CA ALA A 163 -14.10 3.51 6.63
C ALA A 163 -14.97 2.26 6.35
N GLY A 164 -15.75 1.83 7.34
CA GLY A 164 -16.66 0.68 7.19
C GLY A 164 -17.77 0.89 6.17
N ASN A 165 -18.28 2.13 6.02
CA ASN A 165 -19.26 2.47 4.99
C ASN A 165 -18.64 2.52 3.59
N ARG A 166 -17.37 2.91 3.49
CA ARG A 166 -16.66 3.00 2.20
C ARG A 166 -16.14 1.65 1.73
N TRP A 167 -15.58 0.88 2.63
CA TRP A 167 -14.96 -0.41 2.34
C TRP A 167 -15.61 -1.52 3.17
N THR A 168 -15.93 -2.63 2.54
CA THR A 168 -16.33 -3.83 3.27
C THR A 168 -15.08 -4.40 3.95
N LEU A 169 -14.94 -4.09 5.23
CA LEU A 169 -13.84 -4.55 6.07
C LEU A 169 -14.31 -5.84 6.77
N ASP A 170 -14.21 -6.96 6.05
CA ASP A 170 -14.52 -8.28 6.61
C ASP A 170 -13.42 -8.68 7.62
N GLU A 171 -13.81 -9.08 8.82
CA GLU A 171 -12.92 -9.60 9.87
C GLU A 171 -12.29 -10.96 9.49
#